data_dd79a726c79a85af204e991d78019601
#
_entry.id   dd79a726c79a85af204e991d78019601
#
_cell.length_a   1.000
_cell.length_b   1.000
_cell.length_c   1.000
_cell.angle_alpha   90.00
_cell.angle_beta   90.00
_cell.angle_gamma   90.00
#
_symmetry.space_group_name_H-M   'P 1'
#
loop_
_entity.id
_entity.type
_entity.pdbx_description
1 polymer ?
#
loop_
_entity_poly.entity_id
_entity_poly.type
_entity_poly.pdbx_seq_one_letter_code
_entity_poly.pdbx_strand_id
1 'polypeptide(L)'
;RTLILSGLKIDEMATIYRHAEMLIYPSIFEGFGIPILEALNSKIPVITSKSGCFSEAGGPDSIYINPLSKKEILEAIKKIEKNPNLKEKMIESGLKYAENFSDENIANNLMKVYKAL
;
A
#
# COMPACT_ATOMS: atom_id res chain seq x y z
N ARG A 1 19.10 -5.67 -10.91
CA ARG A 1 19.86 -4.49 -10.49
C ARG A 1 19.15 -3.79 -9.34
N THR A 2 19.90 -3.42 -8.31
CA THR A 2 19.37 -2.71 -7.13
C THR A 2 19.96 -1.30 -7.09
N LEU A 3 19.08 -0.31 -6.86
CA LEU A 3 19.47 1.08 -6.63
C LEU A 3 19.06 1.46 -5.21
N ILE A 4 19.96 2.11 -4.50
CA ILE A 4 19.68 2.67 -3.16
C ILE A 4 19.56 4.18 -3.32
N LEU A 5 18.38 4.70 -3.02
CA LEU A 5 18.06 6.11 -3.15
C LEU A 5 17.79 6.70 -1.76
N SER A 6 18.28 7.91 -1.53
CA SER A 6 18.04 8.63 -0.28
C SER A 6 17.93 10.13 -0.55
N GLY A 7 17.36 10.88 0.39
CA GLY A 7 17.21 12.32 0.28
C GLY A 7 16.27 12.77 -0.84
N LEU A 8 15.30 11.92 -1.22
CA LEU A 8 14.35 12.22 -2.28
C LEU A 8 13.34 13.28 -1.85
N LYS A 9 13.01 14.17 -2.78
CA LYS A 9 11.91 15.12 -2.61
C LYS A 9 10.56 14.44 -2.83
N ILE A 10 9.47 15.07 -2.40
CA ILE A 10 8.11 14.53 -2.50
C ILE A 10 7.73 14.24 -3.96
N ASP A 11 8.04 15.14 -4.88
CA ASP A 11 7.75 14.99 -6.31
C ASP A 11 8.57 13.86 -6.96
N GLU A 12 9.81 13.68 -6.52
CA GLU A 12 10.66 12.58 -6.96
C GLU A 12 10.11 11.23 -6.48
N MET A 13 9.67 11.13 -5.22
CA MET A 13 9.01 9.94 -4.68
C MET A 13 7.72 9.63 -5.45
N ALA A 14 6.89 10.63 -5.71
CA ALA A 14 5.66 10.46 -6.48
C ALA A 14 5.94 9.91 -7.88
N THR A 15 7.03 10.36 -8.50
CA THR A 15 7.46 9.87 -9.81
C THR A 15 7.87 8.39 -9.75
N ILE A 16 8.62 8.01 -8.72
CA ILE A 16 9.01 6.60 -8.51
C ILE A 16 7.78 5.71 -8.34
N TYR A 17 6.81 6.10 -7.49
CA TYR A 17 5.58 5.35 -7.31
C TYR A 17 4.82 5.15 -8.63
N ARG A 18 4.67 6.21 -9.42
CA ARG A 18 3.92 6.13 -10.69
C ARG A 18 4.54 5.19 -11.72
N HIS A 19 5.83 4.92 -11.62
CA HIS A 19 6.54 4.06 -12.56
C HIS A 19 6.92 2.69 -11.97
N ALA A 20 6.61 2.45 -10.71
CA ALA A 20 6.89 1.19 -10.06
C ALA A 20 5.88 0.11 -10.46
N GLU A 21 6.33 -1.13 -10.51
CA GLU A 21 5.48 -2.29 -10.78
C GLU A 21 4.68 -2.73 -9.54
N MET A 22 5.26 -2.54 -8.36
CA MET A 22 4.65 -2.86 -7.07
C MET A 22 5.43 -2.21 -5.93
N LEU A 23 4.79 -2.08 -4.77
CA LEU A 23 5.46 -1.75 -3.52
C LEU A 23 5.66 -3.01 -2.69
N ILE A 24 6.88 -3.23 -2.21
CA ILE A 24 7.19 -4.27 -1.24
C ILE A 24 7.61 -3.57 0.04
N TYR A 25 6.77 -3.68 1.07
CA TYR A 25 6.95 -2.96 2.32
C TYR A 25 6.90 -3.93 3.52
N PRO A 26 7.98 -4.72 3.73
CA PRO A 26 8.03 -5.75 4.76
C PRO A 26 8.47 -5.18 6.11
N SER A 27 7.82 -4.13 6.55
CA SER A 27 8.14 -3.50 7.83
C SER A 27 7.68 -4.35 9.01
N ILE A 28 8.41 -4.27 10.11
CA ILE A 28 8.07 -4.99 11.35
C ILE A 28 7.18 -4.10 12.24
N PHE A 29 7.44 -2.81 12.25
CA PHE A 29 6.70 -1.85 13.06
C PHE A 29 6.58 -0.51 12.36
N GLU A 30 5.38 0.03 12.34
CA GLU A 30 5.05 1.35 11.80
C GLU A 30 3.89 1.95 12.59
N GLY A 31 3.76 3.29 12.54
CA GLY A 31 2.61 3.98 13.09
C GLY A 31 1.33 3.67 12.34
N PHE A 32 1.35 3.81 11.00
CA PHE A 32 0.19 3.51 10.14
C PHE A 32 0.56 2.88 8.79
N GLY A 33 1.70 3.23 8.21
CA GLY A 33 2.10 2.74 6.88
C GLY A 33 1.70 3.68 5.76
N ILE A 34 2.05 4.95 5.88
CA ILE A 34 1.79 5.97 4.85
C ILE A 34 2.30 5.56 3.46
N PRO A 35 3.49 4.94 3.30
CA PRO A 35 3.94 4.47 2.00
C PRO A 35 2.97 3.50 1.31
N ILE A 36 2.23 2.71 2.08
CA ILE A 36 1.22 1.80 1.54
C ILE A 36 0.09 2.58 0.88
N LEU A 37 -0.44 3.61 1.56
CA LEU A 37 -1.49 4.47 0.99
C LEU A 37 -1.00 5.23 -0.24
N GLU A 38 0.24 5.70 -0.22
CA GLU A 38 0.86 6.37 -1.37
C GLU A 38 0.91 5.43 -2.59
N ALA A 39 1.27 4.16 -2.38
CA ALA A 39 1.30 3.15 -3.43
C ALA A 39 -0.10 2.87 -3.99
N LEU A 40 -1.09 2.68 -3.13
CA LEU A 40 -2.47 2.45 -3.55
C LEU A 40 -3.01 3.61 -4.39
N ASN A 41 -2.76 4.85 -3.97
CA ASN A 41 -3.13 6.05 -4.72
C ASN A 41 -2.37 6.18 -6.04
N SER A 42 -1.18 5.61 -6.12
CA SER A 42 -0.36 5.61 -7.33
C SER A 42 -0.68 4.45 -8.29
N LYS A 43 -1.71 3.68 -7.99
CA LYS A 43 -2.20 2.56 -8.82
C LYS A 43 -1.17 1.44 -8.97
N ILE A 44 -0.49 1.10 -7.89
CA ILE A 44 0.42 -0.05 -7.87
C ILE A 44 0.02 -1.02 -6.77
N PRO A 45 0.18 -2.33 -7.00
CA PRO A 45 -0.13 -3.34 -6.00
C PRO A 45 0.86 -3.31 -4.84
N VAL A 46 0.40 -3.76 -3.67
CA VAL A 46 1.16 -3.72 -2.43
C VAL A 46 1.35 -5.12 -1.86
N ILE A 47 2.59 -5.41 -1.48
CA ILE A 47 2.97 -6.55 -0.65
C ILE A 47 3.48 -5.98 0.66
N THR A 48 2.87 -6.34 1.77
CA THR A 48 3.26 -5.80 3.08
C THR A 48 3.09 -6.85 4.19
N SER A 49 3.44 -6.47 5.40
CA SER A 49 3.39 -7.37 6.56
C SER A 49 1.96 -7.65 7.01
N LYS A 50 1.71 -8.87 7.50
CA LYS A 50 0.37 -9.31 7.94
C LYS A 50 0.01 -8.93 9.37
N SER A 51 0.85 -8.20 10.06
CA SER A 51 0.64 -7.81 11.46
C SER A 51 0.51 -6.30 11.63
N GLY A 52 0.00 -5.85 12.76
CA GLY A 52 -0.09 -4.45 13.13
C GLY A 52 -1.08 -3.65 12.26
N CYS A 53 -0.73 -2.42 11.96
CA CYS A 53 -1.57 -1.48 11.21
C CYS A 53 -1.58 -1.70 9.69
N PHE A 54 -0.81 -2.65 9.19
CA PHE A 54 -0.60 -2.80 7.74
C PHE A 54 -1.88 -3.20 6.99
N SER A 55 -2.74 -4.02 7.60
CA SER A 55 -4.01 -4.40 7.00
C SER A 55 -4.99 -3.23 6.92
N GLU A 56 -4.92 -2.30 7.86
CA GLU A 56 -5.72 -1.07 7.84
C GLU A 56 -5.28 -0.13 6.72
N ALA A 57 -3.98 -0.05 6.47
CA ALA A 57 -3.44 0.78 5.39
C ALA A 57 -3.60 0.12 4.01
N GLY A 58 -3.37 -1.19 3.92
CA GLY A 58 -3.34 -1.92 2.65
C GLY A 58 -4.69 -2.42 2.15
N GLY A 59 -5.68 -2.50 3.00
CA GLY A 59 -7.02 -2.94 2.62
C GLY A 59 -7.12 -4.44 2.35
N PRO A 60 -8.27 -4.88 1.80
CA PRO A 60 -8.55 -6.31 1.67
C PRO A 60 -7.79 -7.02 0.57
N ASP A 61 -7.30 -6.32 -0.43
CA ASP A 61 -6.71 -6.94 -1.63
C ASP A 61 -5.19 -6.75 -1.78
N SER A 62 -4.51 -6.17 -0.80
CA SER A 62 -3.05 -6.23 -0.71
C SER A 62 -2.60 -7.64 -0.31
N ILE A 63 -1.38 -8.02 -0.66
CA ILE A 63 -0.83 -9.31 -0.24
C ILE A 63 -0.08 -9.13 1.07
N TYR A 64 -0.44 -9.92 2.06
CA TYR A 64 0.14 -9.85 3.40
C TYR A 64 1.07 -11.04 3.64
N ILE A 65 2.29 -10.75 4.05
CA ILE A 65 3.36 -11.74 4.23
C ILE A 65 4.00 -11.63 5.62
N ASN A 66 4.70 -12.67 6.02
CA ASN A 66 5.64 -12.60 7.13
C ASN A 66 6.88 -11.81 6.67
N PRO A 67 7.17 -10.64 7.26
CA PRO A 67 8.27 -9.79 6.80
C PRO A 67 9.66 -10.43 6.97
N LEU A 68 9.76 -11.47 7.77
CA LEU A 68 11.01 -12.21 7.98
C LEU A 68 11.14 -13.43 7.06
N SER A 69 10.14 -13.71 6.22
CA SER A 69 10.14 -14.85 5.31
C SER A 69 10.47 -14.43 3.88
N LYS A 70 11.70 -14.68 3.46
CA LYS A 70 12.12 -14.47 2.07
C LYS A 70 11.26 -15.27 1.10
N LYS A 71 10.86 -16.48 1.50
CA LYS A 71 10.01 -17.36 0.69
C LYS A 71 8.64 -16.73 0.43
N GLU A 72 7.96 -16.25 1.46
CA GLU A 72 6.64 -15.60 1.29
C GLU A 72 6.73 -14.34 0.43
N ILE A 73 7.75 -13.53 0.61
CA ILE A 73 7.98 -12.33 -0.20
C ILE A 73 8.15 -12.71 -1.68
N LEU A 74 9.01 -13.69 -1.96
CA LEU A 74 9.26 -14.13 -3.33
C LEU A 74 8.01 -14.72 -3.99
N GLU A 75 7.26 -15.52 -3.26
CA GLU A 75 6.01 -16.11 -3.75
C GLU A 75 4.98 -15.03 -4.07
N ALA A 76 4.87 -13.99 -3.24
CA ALA A 76 3.97 -12.86 -3.47
C ALA A 76 4.35 -12.08 -4.73
N ILE A 77 5.64 -11.80 -4.92
CA ILE A 77 6.14 -11.13 -6.13
C ILE A 77 5.78 -11.94 -7.38
N LYS A 78 6.10 -13.22 -7.39
CA LYS A 78 5.81 -14.11 -8.51
C LYS A 78 4.33 -14.21 -8.80
N LYS A 79 3.49 -14.22 -7.77
CA LYS A 79 2.04 -14.29 -7.90
C LYS A 79 1.50 -13.08 -8.66
N ILE A 80 1.97 -11.89 -8.34
CA ILE A 80 1.57 -10.65 -9.05
C ILE A 80 2.09 -10.66 -10.49
N GLU A 81 3.37 -10.98 -10.68
CA GLU A 81 3.99 -10.99 -12.02
C GLU A 81 3.33 -11.96 -12.99
N LYS A 82 2.91 -13.13 -12.51
CA LYS A 82 2.31 -14.18 -13.34
C LYS A 82 0.80 -14.05 -13.55
N ASN A 83 0.14 -13.14 -12.85
CA ASN A 83 -1.32 -13.00 -12.88
C ASN A 83 -1.73 -11.55 -13.17
N PRO A 84 -1.77 -11.13 -14.44
CA PRO A 84 -2.19 -9.78 -14.82
C PRO A 84 -3.58 -9.41 -14.31
N ASN A 85 -4.51 -10.35 -14.29
CA ASN A 85 -5.86 -10.12 -13.78
C ASN A 85 -5.85 -9.85 -12.27
N LEU A 86 -5.02 -10.55 -11.51
CA LEU A 86 -4.84 -10.31 -10.09
C LEU A 86 -4.25 -8.91 -9.85
N LYS A 87 -3.22 -8.55 -10.61
CA LYS A 87 -2.58 -7.23 -10.53
C LYS A 87 -3.61 -6.12 -10.76
N GLU A 88 -4.42 -6.25 -11.81
CA GLU A 88 -5.46 -5.28 -12.14
C GLU A 88 -6.50 -5.15 -11.03
N LYS A 89 -6.97 -6.27 -10.50
CA LYS A 89 -7.89 -6.28 -9.36
C LYS A 89 -7.31 -5.59 -8.13
N MET A 90 -6.05 -5.87 -7.81
CA MET A 90 -5.35 -5.24 -6.70
C MET A 90 -5.26 -3.72 -6.87
N ILE A 91 -4.98 -3.26 -8.09
CA ILE A 91 -4.89 -1.84 -8.41
C ILE A 91 -6.25 -1.16 -8.23
N GLU A 92 -7.32 -1.70 -8.82
CA GLU A 92 -8.66 -1.13 -8.73
C GLU A 92 -9.18 -1.11 -7.31
N SER A 93 -9.10 -2.23 -6.62
CA SER A 93 -9.55 -2.36 -5.23
C SER A 93 -8.73 -1.49 -4.29
N GLY A 94 -7.42 -1.44 -4.49
CA GLY A 94 -6.52 -0.62 -3.68
C GLY A 94 -6.81 0.87 -3.83
N LEU A 95 -6.99 1.35 -5.04
CA LEU A 95 -7.33 2.74 -5.30
C LEU A 95 -8.66 3.13 -4.64
N LYS A 96 -9.67 2.29 -4.78
CA LYS A 96 -10.97 2.48 -4.15
C LYS A 96 -10.88 2.48 -2.62
N TYR A 97 -10.12 1.57 -2.06
CA TYR A 97 -9.89 1.51 -0.61
C TYR A 97 -9.20 2.76 -0.09
N ALA A 98 -8.19 3.26 -0.81
CA ALA A 98 -7.44 4.45 -0.43
C ALA A 98 -8.31 5.72 -0.37
N GLU A 99 -9.44 5.77 -1.07
CA GLU A 99 -10.39 6.88 -1.00
C GLU A 99 -10.94 7.10 0.41
N ASN A 100 -11.01 6.05 1.24
CA ASN A 100 -11.44 6.15 2.63
C ASN A 100 -10.54 7.05 3.47
N PHE A 101 -9.32 7.27 3.02
CA PHE A 101 -8.30 8.07 3.70
C PHE A 101 -8.06 9.41 3.02
N SER A 102 -8.94 9.83 2.11
CA SER A 102 -8.90 11.19 1.56
C SER A 102 -9.23 12.21 2.65
N ASP A 103 -8.73 13.42 2.52
CA ASP A 103 -9.01 14.50 3.47
C ASP A 103 -10.51 14.74 3.64
N GLU A 104 -11.27 14.69 2.54
CA GLU A 104 -12.72 14.82 2.55
C GLU A 104 -13.39 13.72 3.36
N ASN A 105 -13.03 12.46 3.15
CA ASN A 105 -13.61 11.32 3.86
C ASN A 105 -13.23 11.31 5.33
N ILE A 106 -12.01 11.67 5.67
CA ILE A 106 -11.57 11.83 7.06
C ILE A 106 -12.39 12.92 7.75
N ALA A 107 -12.54 14.07 7.11
CA ALA A 107 -13.34 15.17 7.66
C ALA A 107 -14.81 14.77 7.85
N ASN A 108 -15.42 14.09 6.87
CA ASN A 108 -16.80 13.62 6.97
C ASN A 108 -16.99 12.62 8.11
N ASN A 109 -16.07 11.69 8.29
CA ASN A 109 -16.12 10.71 9.38
C ASN A 109 -15.96 11.38 10.74
N LEU A 110 -15.08 12.36 10.85
CA LEU A 110 -14.91 13.14 12.07
C LEU A 110 -16.19 13.92 12.42
N MET A 111 -16.83 14.55 11.43
CA MET A 111 -18.10 15.26 11.63
C MET A 111 -19.23 14.34 12.09
N LYS A 112 -19.27 13.10 11.60
CA LYS A 112 -20.25 12.11 12.08
C LYS A 112 -20.08 11.81 13.56
N VAL A 113 -18.83 11.70 14.03
CA VAL A 113 -18.52 11.50 15.44
C VAL A 113 -18.99 12.68 16.27
N TYR A 114 -18.70 13.90 15.86
CA TYR A 114 -19.16 15.11 16.55
C TYR A 114 -20.67 15.22 16.61
N LYS A 115 -21.38 14.91 15.54
CA LYS A 115 -22.86 14.95 15.52
C LYS A 115 -23.50 13.87 16.37
N ALA A 116 -22.82 12.76 16.65
CA ALA A 116 -23.32 11.68 17.51
C ALA A 116 -23.12 11.97 19.01
N LEU A 117 -22.32 12.95 19.36
CA LEU A 117 -22.12 13.38 20.74
C LEU A 117 -23.26 14.31 21.20
#